data_49fac4a3b4827e170e35c305d539a2fe
#
_entry.id   49fac4a3b4827e170e35c305d539a2fe
#
_cell.length_a   1.000
_cell.length_b   1.000
_cell.length_c   1.000
_cell.angle_alpha   90.00
_cell.angle_beta   90.00
_cell.angle_gamma   90.00
#
_symmetry.space_group_name_H-M   'P 1'
#
loop_
_entity.id
_entity.type
_entity.pdbx_description
1 polymer ?
#
loop_
_entity_poly.entity_id
_entity_poly.type
_entity_poly.pdbx_seq_one_letter_code
_entity_poly.pdbx_strand_id
1 'polypeptide(L)'
;MIDELGLDAGDSVKILGAQVRERNGELSLTHWDGRIIKGDFDVPEFTQEFIKIGDITEQNNIAIKGVISKLQDIRTFTRKSDGSEGKLRNFDVSDDTGSIRTTIWGNDTDILLTKGDIVKIIGADARFDDYTDSGYSLNTNFNTQLSINPENLSDEELDIFDEIKQKVSQIKRLSEVEEFDEDGIEVDVIGRMFAIGEINEFQRDDGSVGYARSAKFSDGEGRVGLTFWDQKAKQEYKTGGAYKIENAKVRLGMYEVELNIGGSARVIELPEDSDQARFLPSFKTIETMLYSHKSLADVEEDDEGIIVTGRIIESSDVREFDRTDGSKGYVKSLEIADNSGSINVTLWNENAKKEWNVGDAIKFQDPQISFRNDSLEINVSRSTSILEPD
;
A
#
# COMPACT_ATOMS: atom_id res chain seq x y z
N MET A 1 6.82 -6.19 -38.78
CA MET A 1 7.86 -6.92 -39.56
C MET A 1 8.54 -8.03 -38.75
N ILE A 2 9.08 -7.78 -37.56
CA ILE A 2 9.63 -8.85 -36.69
C ILE A 2 8.55 -9.83 -36.30
N ASP A 3 7.40 -9.36 -35.85
CA ASP A 3 6.23 -10.18 -35.51
C ASP A 3 5.65 -10.98 -36.68
N GLU A 4 5.77 -10.46 -37.90
CA GLU A 4 5.30 -11.15 -39.10
C GLU A 4 6.23 -12.30 -39.54
N LEU A 5 7.49 -12.28 -39.08
CA LEU A 5 8.48 -13.31 -39.39
C LEU A 5 8.51 -14.43 -38.34
N GLY A 6 7.77 -14.31 -37.25
CA GLY A 6 7.77 -15.29 -36.15
C GLY A 6 9.16 -15.53 -35.59
N LEU A 7 9.89 -14.45 -35.30
CA LEU A 7 11.24 -14.51 -34.75
C LEU A 7 11.18 -14.48 -33.23
N ASP A 8 11.86 -15.43 -32.63
CA ASP A 8 12.07 -15.51 -31.18
C ASP A 8 13.52 -15.19 -30.80
N ALA A 9 13.72 -14.80 -29.54
CA ALA A 9 15.06 -14.62 -29.00
C ALA A 9 15.82 -15.94 -29.01
N GLY A 10 17.04 -15.91 -29.59
CA GLY A 10 17.84 -17.11 -29.82
C GLY A 10 17.74 -17.67 -31.27
N ASP A 11 16.79 -17.20 -32.07
CA ASP A 11 16.71 -17.58 -33.46
C ASP A 11 17.94 -17.12 -34.27
N SER A 12 18.45 -18.02 -35.08
CA SER A 12 19.52 -17.71 -36.03
C SER A 12 18.93 -17.05 -37.28
N VAL A 13 19.40 -15.86 -37.60
CA VAL A 13 18.93 -15.06 -38.73
C VAL A 13 20.04 -14.55 -39.62
N LYS A 14 19.76 -14.49 -40.94
CA LYS A 14 20.63 -13.82 -41.91
C LYS A 14 20.01 -12.52 -42.38
N ILE A 15 20.70 -11.41 -42.17
CA ILE A 15 20.24 -10.08 -42.58
C ILE A 15 21.03 -9.65 -43.83
N LEU A 16 20.32 -9.38 -44.92
CA LEU A 16 20.89 -8.92 -46.17
C LEU A 16 20.57 -7.44 -46.40
N GLY A 17 21.53 -6.66 -46.86
CA GLY A 17 21.33 -5.24 -47.20
C GLY A 17 21.23 -4.31 -45.98
N ALA A 18 21.68 -4.75 -44.81
CA ALA A 18 21.74 -3.90 -43.63
C ALA A 18 22.95 -2.94 -43.68
N GLN A 19 22.76 -1.76 -43.09
CA GLN A 19 23.81 -0.78 -42.82
C GLN A 19 24.16 -0.80 -41.35
N VAL A 20 25.45 -0.87 -41.04
CA VAL A 20 25.94 -0.72 -39.67
C VAL A 20 25.99 0.76 -39.33
N ARG A 21 25.43 1.13 -38.21
CA ARG A 21 25.52 2.47 -37.63
C ARG A 21 26.05 2.37 -36.21
N GLU A 22 26.92 3.27 -35.85
CA GLU A 22 27.40 3.45 -34.50
C GLU A 22 26.75 4.71 -33.91
N ARG A 23 26.18 4.57 -32.73
CA ARG A 23 25.61 5.67 -31.92
C ARG A 23 25.97 5.46 -30.48
N ASN A 24 26.66 6.44 -29.87
CA ASN A 24 27.07 6.38 -28.45
C ASN A 24 27.91 5.14 -28.08
N GLY A 25 28.75 4.65 -29.02
CA GLY A 25 29.55 3.44 -28.80
C GLY A 25 28.82 2.13 -29.05
N GLU A 26 27.53 2.15 -29.37
CA GLU A 26 26.75 0.98 -29.73
C GLU A 26 26.58 0.83 -31.23
N LEU A 27 26.78 -0.40 -31.70
CA LEU A 27 26.55 -0.75 -33.10
C LEU A 27 25.10 -1.19 -33.30
N SER A 28 24.47 -0.58 -34.29
CA SER A 28 23.10 -0.97 -34.71
C SER A 28 23.07 -1.33 -36.18
N LEU A 29 22.21 -2.29 -36.54
CA LEU A 29 21.90 -2.64 -37.90
C LEU A 29 20.61 -1.97 -38.33
N THR A 30 20.65 -1.19 -39.41
CA THR A 30 19.47 -0.56 -40.02
C THR A 30 19.29 -1.08 -41.42
N HIS A 31 18.08 -1.44 -41.80
CA HIS A 31 17.78 -1.82 -43.19
C HIS A 31 16.52 -1.12 -43.68
N TRP A 32 16.51 -0.65 -44.93
CA TRP A 32 15.34 -0.04 -45.57
C TRP A 32 14.71 -1.01 -46.57
N ASP A 33 15.55 -1.67 -47.40
CA ASP A 33 15.15 -2.63 -48.41
C ASP A 33 15.79 -4.01 -48.17
N GLY A 34 16.23 -4.25 -46.94
CA GLY A 34 16.89 -5.50 -46.55
C GLY A 34 15.92 -6.66 -46.40
N ARG A 35 16.48 -7.86 -46.45
CA ARG A 35 15.73 -9.09 -46.18
C ARG A 35 16.25 -9.78 -44.95
N ILE A 36 15.36 -10.14 -44.02
CA ILE A 36 15.67 -10.99 -42.87
C ILE A 36 15.21 -12.40 -43.23
N ILE A 37 16.08 -13.37 -43.03
CA ILE A 37 15.82 -14.79 -43.30
C ILE A 37 16.06 -15.54 -42.00
N LYS A 38 15.04 -16.20 -41.47
CA LYS A 38 15.15 -17.17 -40.35
C LYS A 38 15.66 -18.50 -40.94
N GLY A 39 16.61 -19.12 -40.26
CA GLY A 39 17.15 -20.41 -40.70
C GLY A 39 18.17 -20.92 -39.69
N ASP A 40 18.65 -22.13 -39.93
CA ASP A 40 19.76 -22.70 -39.17
C ASP A 40 21.07 -22.25 -39.87
N PHE A 41 21.69 -21.22 -39.27
CA PHE A 41 22.96 -20.71 -39.77
C PHE A 41 24.06 -21.11 -38.77
N ASP A 42 25.26 -21.38 -39.30
CA ASP A 42 26.45 -21.71 -38.50
C ASP A 42 26.95 -20.43 -37.76
N VAL A 43 26.20 -20.06 -36.71
CA VAL A 43 26.51 -18.98 -35.76
C VAL A 43 26.53 -19.54 -34.36
N PRO A 44 27.34 -18.97 -33.45
CA PRO A 44 27.34 -19.40 -32.06
C PRO A 44 25.91 -19.34 -31.48
N GLU A 45 25.56 -20.33 -30.66
CA GLU A 45 24.30 -20.28 -29.90
C GLU A 45 24.30 -19.02 -29.04
N PHE A 46 23.18 -18.31 -29.08
CA PHE A 46 22.97 -17.18 -28.19
C PHE A 46 22.73 -17.69 -26.79
N THR A 47 23.64 -17.39 -25.88
CA THR A 47 23.49 -17.67 -24.44
C THR A 47 23.30 -16.34 -23.74
N GLN A 48 22.09 -16.12 -23.18
CA GLN A 48 21.83 -14.95 -22.37
C GLN A 48 22.54 -15.11 -21.02
N GLU A 49 23.48 -14.24 -20.72
CA GLU A 49 24.10 -14.15 -19.41
C GLU A 49 23.18 -13.38 -18.45
N PHE A 50 22.95 -13.92 -17.25
CA PHE A 50 22.22 -13.28 -16.19
C PHE A 50 23.18 -12.84 -15.09
N ILE A 51 23.07 -11.58 -14.68
CA ILE A 51 23.90 -10.99 -13.64
C ILE A 51 23.18 -11.17 -12.29
N LYS A 52 23.92 -11.50 -11.26
CA LYS A 52 23.41 -11.49 -9.88
C LYS A 52 23.15 -10.05 -9.43
N ILE A 53 22.08 -9.85 -8.68
CA ILE A 53 21.63 -8.49 -8.30
C ILE A 53 22.70 -7.77 -7.46
N GLY A 54 23.41 -8.48 -6.59
CA GLY A 54 24.49 -7.92 -5.78
C GLY A 54 25.73 -7.46 -6.59
N ASP A 55 25.87 -7.92 -7.84
CA ASP A 55 27.00 -7.58 -8.72
C ASP A 55 26.67 -6.44 -9.70
N ILE A 56 25.45 -5.89 -9.64
CA ILE A 56 24.99 -4.85 -10.56
C ILE A 56 25.73 -3.54 -10.29
N THR A 57 26.21 -2.94 -11.39
CA THR A 57 26.76 -1.59 -11.43
C THR A 57 26.04 -0.79 -12.51
N GLU A 58 26.39 0.48 -12.70
CA GLU A 58 25.79 1.30 -13.76
C GLU A 58 26.19 0.75 -15.15
N GLN A 59 25.22 0.18 -15.85
CA GLN A 59 25.40 -0.41 -17.17
C GLN A 59 24.08 -0.53 -17.94
N ASN A 60 24.19 -0.71 -19.26
CA ASN A 60 23.03 -0.89 -20.13
C ASN A 60 22.82 -2.36 -20.48
N ASN A 61 21.61 -2.68 -20.93
CA ASN A 61 21.26 -3.95 -21.55
C ASN A 61 21.63 -5.17 -20.70
N ILE A 62 21.31 -5.13 -19.40
CA ILE A 62 21.56 -6.24 -18.49
C ILE A 62 20.37 -7.19 -18.44
N ALA A 63 20.65 -8.40 -18.00
CA ALA A 63 19.62 -9.39 -17.72
C ALA A 63 19.74 -9.92 -16.30
N ILE A 64 18.59 -10.03 -15.64
CA ILE A 64 18.47 -10.60 -14.30
C ILE A 64 17.32 -11.61 -14.21
N LYS A 65 17.39 -12.47 -13.20
CA LYS A 65 16.29 -13.31 -12.74
C LYS A 65 16.11 -13.10 -11.23
N GLY A 66 14.89 -13.19 -10.75
CA GLY A 66 14.62 -13.09 -9.31
C GLY A 66 13.14 -13.16 -9.01
N VAL A 67 12.80 -12.97 -7.75
CA VAL A 67 11.43 -12.98 -7.24
C VAL A 67 10.98 -11.55 -6.98
N ILE A 68 9.75 -11.19 -7.35
CA ILE A 68 9.15 -9.92 -6.96
C ILE A 68 8.98 -9.92 -5.44
N SER A 69 9.85 -9.21 -4.74
CA SER A 69 9.84 -9.10 -3.28
C SER A 69 8.95 -7.97 -2.77
N LYS A 70 8.76 -6.94 -3.60
CA LYS A 70 7.92 -5.79 -3.29
C LYS A 70 7.23 -5.30 -4.56
N LEU A 71 5.96 -4.98 -4.47
CA LEU A 71 5.19 -4.46 -5.59
C LEU A 71 4.48 -3.19 -5.16
N GLN A 72 4.52 -2.15 -5.99
CA GLN A 72 3.82 -0.90 -5.77
C GLN A 72 2.62 -0.76 -6.72
N ASP A 73 1.72 0.17 -6.40
CA ASP A 73 0.63 0.51 -7.30
C ASP A 73 1.13 1.28 -8.52
N ILE A 74 0.35 1.22 -9.59
CA ILE A 74 0.58 2.03 -10.79
C ILE A 74 0.41 3.50 -10.42
N ARG A 75 1.38 4.33 -10.83
CA ARG A 75 1.35 5.78 -10.67
C ARG A 75 1.19 6.44 -12.02
N THR A 76 0.33 7.45 -12.08
CA THR A 76 0.21 8.34 -13.24
C THR A 76 0.95 9.65 -12.98
N PHE A 77 1.50 10.23 -14.04
CA PHE A 77 2.19 11.53 -13.98
C PHE A 77 2.00 12.28 -15.30
N THR A 78 2.09 13.61 -15.24
CA THR A 78 2.06 14.44 -16.44
C THR A 78 3.46 14.60 -17.00
N ARG A 79 3.67 14.22 -18.30
CA ARG A 79 4.96 14.40 -18.96
C ARG A 79 5.27 15.88 -19.15
N LYS A 80 6.48 16.27 -18.78
CA LYS A 80 6.92 17.67 -18.93
C LYS A 80 7.15 18.07 -20.38
N SER A 81 7.37 17.11 -21.29
CA SER A 81 7.68 17.35 -22.68
C SER A 81 6.51 17.80 -23.53
N ASP A 82 5.31 17.26 -23.27
CA ASP A 82 4.12 17.43 -24.12
C ASP A 82 2.81 17.54 -23.33
N GLY A 83 2.86 17.49 -21.99
CA GLY A 83 1.67 17.55 -21.13
C GLY A 83 0.82 16.28 -21.14
N SER A 84 1.23 15.22 -21.84
CA SER A 84 0.50 13.95 -21.87
C SER A 84 0.62 13.20 -20.56
N GLU A 85 -0.35 12.32 -20.28
CA GLU A 85 -0.30 11.43 -19.14
C GLU A 85 0.66 10.27 -19.40
N GLY A 86 1.48 9.95 -18.42
CA GLY A 86 2.34 8.77 -18.39
C GLY A 86 1.97 7.86 -17.22
N LYS A 87 2.33 6.58 -17.33
CA LYS A 87 2.20 5.59 -16.25
C LYS A 87 3.54 4.98 -15.93
N LEU A 88 3.79 4.68 -14.69
CA LEU A 88 4.90 3.87 -14.22
C LEU A 88 4.46 2.93 -13.10
N ARG A 89 5.19 1.85 -12.93
CA ARG A 89 5.04 0.94 -11.80
C ARG A 89 6.40 0.50 -11.31
N ASN A 90 6.61 0.60 -10.01
CA ASN A 90 7.83 0.12 -9.35
C ASN A 90 7.57 -1.23 -8.69
N PHE A 91 8.56 -2.09 -8.75
CA PHE A 91 8.63 -3.32 -7.98
C PHE A 91 10.09 -3.64 -7.67
N ASP A 92 10.33 -4.34 -6.57
CA ASP A 92 11.67 -4.78 -6.21
C ASP A 92 11.80 -6.26 -6.59
N VAL A 93 12.92 -6.61 -7.21
CA VAL A 93 13.29 -7.98 -7.58
C VAL A 93 14.43 -8.41 -6.69
N SER A 94 14.31 -9.59 -6.10
CA SER A 94 15.33 -10.15 -5.20
C SER A 94 15.83 -11.50 -5.71
N ASP A 95 17.14 -11.71 -5.56
CA ASP A 95 17.79 -13.01 -5.67
C ASP A 95 18.51 -13.35 -4.35
N ASP A 96 19.37 -14.36 -4.35
CA ASP A 96 20.18 -14.78 -3.18
C ASP A 96 21.28 -13.78 -2.80
N THR A 97 21.54 -12.76 -3.61
CA THR A 97 22.62 -11.77 -3.41
C THR A 97 22.13 -10.41 -3.02
N GLY A 98 20.85 -10.07 -3.31
CA GLY A 98 20.30 -8.76 -2.98
C GLY A 98 18.92 -8.49 -3.57
N SER A 99 18.56 -7.21 -3.53
CA SER A 99 17.29 -6.70 -4.07
C SER A 99 17.53 -5.42 -4.88
N ILE A 100 16.82 -5.28 -5.99
CA ILE A 100 16.93 -4.09 -6.86
C ILE A 100 15.54 -3.59 -7.26
N ARG A 101 15.36 -2.27 -7.15
CA ARG A 101 14.14 -1.61 -7.64
C ARG A 101 14.11 -1.61 -9.15
N THR A 102 13.01 -2.04 -9.71
CA THR A 102 12.74 -2.05 -11.14
C THR A 102 11.56 -1.15 -11.47
N THR A 103 11.72 -0.31 -12.50
CA THR A 103 10.64 0.57 -12.98
C THR A 103 10.22 0.14 -14.38
N ILE A 104 8.94 -0.14 -14.56
CA ILE A 104 8.30 -0.36 -15.86
C ILE A 104 7.43 0.84 -16.24
N TRP A 105 7.28 1.10 -17.53
CA TRP A 105 6.68 2.31 -18.07
C TRP A 105 5.57 2.03 -19.08
N GLY A 106 4.60 2.95 -19.16
CA GLY A 106 3.57 2.93 -20.19
C GLY A 106 2.70 1.68 -20.14
N ASN A 107 2.53 0.99 -21.27
CA ASN A 107 1.66 -0.18 -21.37
C ASN A 107 2.16 -1.39 -20.56
N ASP A 108 3.48 -1.48 -20.32
CA ASP A 108 4.04 -2.58 -19.52
C ASP A 108 3.53 -2.54 -18.06
N THR A 109 3.05 -1.39 -17.60
CA THR A 109 2.44 -1.28 -16.27
C THR A 109 1.16 -2.09 -16.11
N ASP A 110 0.50 -2.44 -17.23
CA ASP A 110 -0.75 -3.20 -17.25
C ASP A 110 -0.50 -4.72 -17.17
N ILE A 111 0.78 -5.16 -17.22
CA ILE A 111 1.16 -6.56 -16.97
C ILE A 111 0.75 -6.96 -15.57
N LEU A 112 0.04 -8.09 -15.47
CA LEU A 112 -0.38 -8.63 -14.18
C LEU A 112 0.85 -9.15 -13.42
N LEU A 113 1.22 -8.46 -12.37
CA LEU A 113 2.32 -8.81 -11.47
C LEU A 113 1.78 -9.06 -10.07
N THR A 114 2.34 -10.07 -9.42
CA THR A 114 2.04 -10.41 -8.02
C THR A 114 3.32 -10.55 -7.22
N LYS A 115 3.31 -10.10 -5.98
CA LYS A 115 4.42 -10.35 -5.04
C LYS A 115 4.63 -11.87 -4.91
N GLY A 116 5.87 -12.32 -5.05
CA GLY A 116 6.22 -13.73 -5.11
C GLY A 116 6.31 -14.33 -6.53
N ASP A 117 5.93 -13.58 -7.59
CA ASP A 117 6.18 -14.04 -8.96
C ASP A 117 7.69 -14.08 -9.24
N ILE A 118 8.12 -15.10 -9.96
CA ILE A 118 9.47 -15.16 -10.51
C ILE A 118 9.50 -14.35 -11.79
N VAL A 119 10.48 -13.49 -11.93
CA VAL A 119 10.65 -12.66 -13.13
C VAL A 119 12.00 -12.86 -13.79
N LYS A 120 11.97 -12.79 -15.11
CA LYS A 120 13.15 -12.74 -15.97
C LYS A 120 13.08 -11.44 -16.74
N ILE A 121 14.07 -10.57 -16.55
CA ILE A 121 14.16 -9.25 -17.17
C ILE A 121 15.41 -9.25 -18.03
N ILE A 122 15.27 -8.93 -19.32
CA ILE A 122 16.38 -8.88 -20.30
C ILE A 122 16.36 -7.53 -20.96
N GLY A 123 17.51 -6.88 -21.07
CA GLY A 123 17.67 -5.62 -21.80
C GLY A 123 17.26 -4.39 -21.00
N ALA A 124 17.27 -4.47 -19.66
CA ALA A 124 17.05 -3.32 -18.80
C ALA A 124 18.35 -2.53 -18.59
N ASP A 125 18.22 -1.27 -18.21
CA ASP A 125 19.33 -0.37 -17.90
C ASP A 125 19.46 -0.16 -16.40
N ALA A 126 20.62 -0.43 -15.83
CA ALA A 126 20.96 -0.11 -14.45
C ALA A 126 21.48 1.32 -14.33
N ARG A 127 20.97 2.08 -13.37
CA ARG A 127 21.35 3.46 -13.08
C ARG A 127 21.60 3.63 -11.59
N PHE A 128 22.53 4.49 -11.27
CA PHE A 128 22.76 4.90 -9.88
C PHE A 128 21.50 5.56 -9.29
N ASP A 129 21.12 5.17 -8.10
CA ASP A 129 19.91 5.64 -7.42
C ASP A 129 20.16 5.68 -5.90
N ASP A 130 20.41 6.88 -5.36
CA ASP A 130 20.65 7.13 -3.94
C ASP A 130 19.45 6.77 -3.03
N TYR A 131 18.28 6.56 -3.61
CA TYR A 131 17.05 6.25 -2.87
C TYR A 131 16.76 4.76 -2.73
N THR A 132 17.72 3.90 -3.13
CA THR A 132 17.62 2.44 -3.01
C THR A 132 18.74 1.89 -2.15
N ASP A 133 18.46 0.82 -1.41
CA ASP A 133 19.45 0.18 -0.53
C ASP A 133 20.63 -0.41 -1.32
N SER A 134 20.40 -0.83 -2.56
CA SER A 134 21.44 -1.32 -3.46
C SER A 134 22.30 -0.22 -4.08
N GLY A 135 21.89 1.05 -3.99
CA GLY A 135 22.51 2.17 -4.69
C GLY A 135 22.23 2.19 -6.20
N TYR A 136 21.45 1.26 -6.72
CA TYR A 136 21.09 1.15 -8.13
C TYR A 136 19.61 0.84 -8.32
N SER A 137 19.08 1.23 -9.48
CA SER A 137 17.74 0.86 -9.94
C SER A 137 17.76 0.38 -11.39
N LEU A 138 16.85 -0.50 -11.77
CA LEU A 138 16.63 -0.95 -13.13
C LEU A 138 15.51 -0.14 -13.77
N ASN A 139 15.77 0.36 -14.97
CA ASN A 139 14.78 1.01 -15.80
C ASN A 139 14.55 0.18 -17.06
N THR A 140 13.31 -0.18 -17.31
CA THR A 140 12.96 -0.82 -18.57
C THR A 140 12.90 0.21 -19.69
N ASN A 141 13.14 -0.27 -20.88
CA ASN A 141 13.07 0.52 -22.12
C ASN A 141 12.34 -0.30 -23.19
N PHE A 142 12.19 0.23 -24.40
CA PHE A 142 11.47 -0.43 -25.50
C PHE A 142 12.07 -1.75 -25.98
N ASN A 143 13.33 -2.06 -25.60
CA ASN A 143 14.00 -3.33 -25.91
C ASN A 143 13.89 -4.34 -24.76
N THR A 144 13.39 -3.92 -23.60
CA THR A 144 13.31 -4.79 -22.44
C THR A 144 12.26 -5.88 -22.65
N GLN A 145 12.64 -7.12 -22.37
CA GLN A 145 11.74 -8.27 -22.32
C GLN A 145 11.50 -8.64 -20.88
N LEU A 146 10.24 -8.75 -20.49
CA LEU A 146 9.80 -9.17 -19.17
C LEU A 146 9.01 -10.48 -19.29
N SER A 147 9.49 -11.54 -18.64
CA SER A 147 8.80 -12.82 -18.56
C SER A 147 8.43 -13.11 -17.10
N ILE A 148 7.17 -13.48 -16.87
CA ILE A 148 6.64 -13.80 -15.56
C ILE A 148 6.49 -15.30 -15.41
N ASN A 149 6.98 -15.85 -14.30
CA ASN A 149 6.95 -17.29 -13.99
C ASN A 149 7.46 -18.14 -15.17
N PRO A 150 8.70 -17.89 -15.66
CA PRO A 150 9.23 -18.57 -16.82
C PRO A 150 9.40 -20.08 -16.55
N GLU A 151 9.07 -20.92 -17.55
CA GLU A 151 9.13 -22.37 -17.42
C GLU A 151 10.57 -22.93 -17.41
N ASN A 152 11.53 -22.19 -17.99
CA ASN A 152 12.92 -22.63 -18.21
C ASN A 152 13.85 -22.13 -17.09
N LEU A 153 13.67 -22.66 -15.89
CA LEU A 153 14.56 -22.46 -14.72
C LEU A 153 15.24 -23.77 -14.36
N SER A 154 16.47 -23.71 -13.88
CA SER A 154 17.15 -24.88 -13.33
C SER A 154 16.58 -25.24 -11.96
N ASP A 155 16.78 -26.49 -11.53
CA ASP A 155 16.34 -26.94 -10.19
C ASP A 155 16.99 -26.09 -9.09
N GLU A 156 18.26 -25.71 -9.24
CA GLU A 156 18.98 -24.85 -8.29
C GLU A 156 18.36 -23.44 -8.22
N GLU A 157 17.96 -22.85 -9.35
CA GLU A 157 17.28 -21.56 -9.40
C GLU A 157 15.90 -21.64 -8.74
N LEU A 158 15.17 -22.74 -8.96
CA LEU A 158 13.86 -22.97 -8.35
C LEU A 158 13.97 -23.06 -6.83
N ASP A 159 14.94 -23.80 -6.30
CA ASP A 159 15.17 -23.92 -4.86
C ASP A 159 15.45 -22.56 -4.23
N ILE A 160 16.35 -21.76 -4.83
CA ILE A 160 16.68 -20.40 -4.35
C ILE A 160 15.42 -19.49 -4.39
N PHE A 161 14.70 -19.50 -5.50
CA PHE A 161 13.54 -18.63 -5.66
C PHE A 161 12.37 -19.05 -4.76
N ASP A 162 12.19 -20.33 -4.48
CA ASP A 162 11.17 -20.82 -3.57
C ASP A 162 11.47 -20.41 -2.11
N GLU A 163 12.73 -20.40 -1.68
CA GLU A 163 13.12 -19.86 -0.37
C GLU A 163 12.80 -18.35 -0.25
N ILE A 164 13.13 -17.58 -1.29
CA ILE A 164 12.84 -16.14 -1.33
C ILE A 164 11.34 -15.91 -1.31
N LYS A 165 10.60 -16.65 -2.14
CA LYS A 165 9.15 -16.59 -2.24
C LYS A 165 8.44 -16.86 -0.91
N GLN A 166 8.90 -17.86 -0.17
CA GLN A 166 8.37 -18.14 1.17
C GLN A 166 8.56 -16.94 2.12
N LYS A 167 9.74 -16.32 2.10
CA LYS A 167 10.05 -15.16 2.95
C LYS A 167 9.19 -13.95 2.59
N VAL A 168 9.11 -13.60 1.30
CA VAL A 168 8.42 -12.38 0.85
C VAL A 168 6.89 -12.51 0.88
N SER A 169 6.36 -13.73 0.89
CA SER A 169 4.91 -13.99 0.94
C SER A 169 4.39 -14.23 2.35
N GLN A 170 5.22 -14.09 3.37
CA GLN A 170 4.83 -14.31 4.75
C GLN A 170 3.83 -13.25 5.21
N ILE A 171 2.61 -13.69 5.55
CA ILE A 171 1.60 -12.86 6.20
C ILE A 171 1.84 -12.94 7.71
N LYS A 172 1.96 -11.79 8.36
CA LYS A 172 2.07 -11.70 9.82
C LYS A 172 0.69 -11.64 10.46
N ARG A 173 0.53 -12.31 11.60
CA ARG A 173 -0.65 -12.13 12.45
C ARG A 173 -0.55 -10.78 13.15
N LEU A 174 -1.67 -10.14 13.36
CA LEU A 174 -1.66 -8.84 14.03
C LEU A 174 -1.22 -8.94 15.50
N SER A 175 -1.49 -10.05 16.18
CA SER A 175 -0.94 -10.33 17.51
C SER A 175 0.60 -10.38 17.54
N GLU A 176 1.24 -10.87 16.47
CA GLU A 176 2.70 -10.81 16.35
C GLU A 176 3.20 -9.39 16.08
N VAL A 177 2.42 -8.59 15.33
CA VAL A 177 2.75 -7.20 15.00
C VAL A 177 2.65 -6.30 16.24
N GLU A 178 1.70 -6.54 17.12
CA GLU A 178 1.55 -5.83 18.40
C GLU A 178 2.76 -5.99 19.33
N GLU A 179 3.55 -7.06 19.16
CA GLU A 179 4.75 -7.34 19.96
C GLU A 179 6.03 -6.70 19.39
N PHE A 180 5.96 -6.02 18.24
CA PHE A 180 7.16 -5.38 17.68
C PHE A 180 7.59 -4.17 18.52
N ASP A 181 8.89 -4.07 18.74
CA ASP A 181 9.56 -3.05 19.53
C ASP A 181 10.49 -2.14 18.69
N GLU A 182 10.47 -2.30 17.35
CA GLU A 182 11.25 -1.51 16.40
C GLU A 182 10.39 -0.85 15.32
N ASP A 183 10.69 0.41 15.00
CA ASP A 183 10.10 1.15 13.90
C ASP A 183 10.63 0.71 12.53
N GLY A 184 9.79 0.84 11.50
CA GLY A 184 10.21 0.71 10.11
C GLY A 184 10.23 -0.71 9.57
N ILE A 185 9.95 -1.72 10.38
CA ILE A 185 9.78 -3.11 9.92
C ILE A 185 8.64 -3.14 8.89
N GLU A 186 8.89 -3.74 7.73
CA GLU A 186 7.88 -3.93 6.70
C GLU A 186 7.16 -5.27 6.89
N VAL A 187 5.82 -5.23 6.87
CA VAL A 187 4.98 -6.40 7.07
C VAL A 187 3.86 -6.47 6.05
N ASP A 188 3.46 -7.71 5.75
CA ASP A 188 2.22 -8.02 5.05
C ASP A 188 1.23 -8.57 6.08
N VAL A 189 0.02 -8.05 6.09
CA VAL A 189 -1.04 -8.44 7.02
C VAL A 189 -2.37 -8.62 6.30
N ILE A 190 -3.25 -9.44 6.89
CA ILE A 190 -4.63 -9.61 6.43
C ILE A 190 -5.55 -9.40 7.63
N GLY A 191 -6.65 -8.66 7.41
CA GLY A 191 -7.61 -8.38 8.47
C GLY A 191 -8.84 -7.65 7.95
N ARG A 192 -9.68 -7.23 8.88
CA ARG A 192 -10.83 -6.37 8.59
C ARG A 192 -10.58 -4.96 9.08
N MET A 193 -11.01 -4.01 8.25
CA MET A 193 -10.88 -2.59 8.55
C MET A 193 -12.12 -2.09 9.29
N PHE A 194 -11.91 -1.32 10.34
CA PHE A 194 -12.99 -0.69 11.11
C PHE A 194 -12.52 0.65 11.67
N ALA A 195 -13.43 1.41 12.28
CA ALA A 195 -13.13 2.73 12.83
C ALA A 195 -12.38 3.64 11.83
N ILE A 196 -12.92 3.76 10.60
CA ILE A 196 -12.31 4.57 9.54
C ILE A 196 -12.59 6.04 9.83
N GLY A 197 -11.52 6.80 10.12
CA GLY A 197 -11.58 8.23 10.42
C GLY A 197 -11.81 9.10 9.19
N GLU A 198 -11.95 10.41 9.43
CA GLU A 198 -12.03 11.42 8.38
C GLU A 198 -10.67 11.72 7.78
N ILE A 199 -10.67 12.21 6.53
CA ILE A 199 -9.45 12.67 5.86
C ILE A 199 -8.99 13.97 6.52
N ASN A 200 -7.75 14.00 7.01
CA ASN A 200 -7.12 15.17 7.57
C ASN A 200 -6.13 15.76 6.56
N GLU A 201 -6.35 17.01 6.20
CA GLU A 201 -5.43 17.79 5.38
C GLU A 201 -4.45 18.56 6.27
N PHE A 202 -3.17 18.58 5.89
CA PHE A 202 -2.13 19.33 6.61
C PHE A 202 -1.09 19.91 5.63
N GLN A 203 -0.41 20.96 6.05
CA GLN A 203 0.67 21.56 5.28
C GLN A 203 2.00 20.95 5.70
N ARG A 204 2.84 20.54 4.72
CA ARG A 204 4.20 20.08 4.96
C ARG A 204 5.19 21.24 5.03
N ASP A 205 6.36 20.98 5.56
CA ASP A 205 7.45 21.97 5.69
C ASP A 205 7.90 22.56 4.34
N ASP A 206 7.76 21.80 3.26
CA ASP A 206 8.05 22.25 1.88
C ASP A 206 6.93 23.07 1.25
N GLY A 207 5.84 23.32 2.00
CA GLY A 207 4.67 24.07 1.55
C GLY A 207 3.66 23.24 0.75
N SER A 208 3.92 21.95 0.50
CA SER A 208 2.96 21.06 -0.15
C SER A 208 1.85 20.63 0.81
N VAL A 209 0.71 20.24 0.25
CA VAL A 209 -0.43 19.72 1.02
C VAL A 209 -0.28 18.22 1.15
N GLY A 210 -0.38 17.73 2.39
CA GLY A 210 -0.43 16.31 2.73
C GLY A 210 -1.82 15.89 3.20
N TYR A 211 -2.09 14.60 3.12
CA TYR A 211 -3.34 14.01 3.58
C TYR A 211 -3.05 12.80 4.46
N ALA A 212 -3.78 12.69 5.55
CA ALA A 212 -3.71 11.55 6.46
C ALA A 212 -5.12 11.08 6.81
N ARG A 213 -5.28 9.77 6.99
CA ARG A 213 -6.52 9.15 7.44
C ARG A 213 -6.19 7.98 8.34
N SER A 214 -6.83 7.90 9.50
CA SER A 214 -6.65 6.80 10.43
C SER A 214 -7.73 5.74 10.25
N ALA A 215 -7.42 4.50 10.62
CA ALA A 215 -8.39 3.43 10.80
C ALA A 215 -7.86 2.43 11.84
N LYS A 216 -8.69 1.48 12.23
CA LYS A 216 -8.31 0.31 13.02
C LYS A 216 -8.39 -0.94 12.13
N PHE A 217 -7.54 -1.91 12.43
CA PHE A 217 -7.43 -3.15 11.65
C PHE A 217 -7.27 -4.34 12.58
N SER A 218 -8.02 -5.42 12.34
CA SER A 218 -7.95 -6.63 13.15
C SER A 218 -8.16 -7.90 12.31
N ASP A 219 -7.44 -8.95 12.68
CA ASP A 219 -7.63 -10.32 12.18
C ASP A 219 -8.45 -11.19 13.15
N GLY A 220 -8.86 -10.63 14.30
CA GLY A 220 -9.56 -11.32 15.39
C GLY A 220 -8.61 -11.89 16.45
N GLU A 221 -7.30 -11.92 16.22
CA GLU A 221 -6.28 -12.32 17.21
C GLU A 221 -5.53 -11.10 17.76
N GLY A 222 -5.39 -10.03 16.96
CA GLY A 222 -4.76 -8.77 17.32
C GLY A 222 -5.45 -7.56 16.69
N ARG A 223 -5.03 -6.36 17.11
CA ARG A 223 -5.56 -5.08 16.65
C ARG A 223 -4.45 -4.04 16.51
N VAL A 224 -4.34 -3.39 15.38
CA VAL A 224 -3.38 -2.31 15.14
C VAL A 224 -4.06 -1.06 14.60
N GLY A 225 -3.46 0.10 14.85
CA GLY A 225 -3.81 1.33 14.18
C GLY A 225 -3.31 1.33 12.74
N LEU A 226 -4.05 1.97 11.83
CA LEU A 226 -3.59 2.26 10.47
C LEU A 226 -3.52 3.76 10.28
N THR A 227 -2.44 4.23 9.65
CA THR A 227 -2.34 5.60 9.15
C THR A 227 -2.08 5.57 7.65
N PHE A 228 -3.08 5.97 6.87
CA PHE A 228 -2.99 6.14 5.43
C PHE A 228 -2.48 7.53 5.08
N TRP A 229 -1.61 7.62 4.09
CA TRP A 229 -1.02 8.86 3.64
C TRP A 229 -1.37 9.19 2.19
N ASP A 230 -1.59 10.47 1.93
CA ASP A 230 -1.78 11.07 0.61
C ASP A 230 -2.87 10.39 -0.25
N GLN A 231 -2.48 9.75 -1.35
CA GLN A 231 -3.43 9.07 -2.24
C GLN A 231 -4.15 7.91 -1.54
N LYS A 232 -3.46 7.23 -0.60
CA LYS A 232 -4.08 6.17 0.21
C LYS A 232 -5.13 6.74 1.17
N ALA A 233 -4.88 7.91 1.75
CA ALA A 233 -5.85 8.57 2.63
C ALA A 233 -7.16 8.95 1.90
N LYS A 234 -7.08 9.21 0.58
CA LYS A 234 -8.22 9.61 -0.25
C LYS A 234 -9.01 8.43 -0.83
N GLN A 235 -8.49 7.21 -0.73
CA GLN A 235 -9.21 6.03 -1.21
C GLN A 235 -10.42 5.72 -0.33
N GLU A 236 -11.42 5.13 -0.95
CA GLU A 236 -12.59 4.64 -0.24
C GLU A 236 -12.33 3.26 0.36
N TYR A 237 -12.63 3.12 1.64
CA TYR A 237 -12.52 1.87 2.37
C TYR A 237 -13.86 1.53 3.01
N LYS A 238 -14.17 0.23 3.10
CA LYS A 238 -15.43 -0.25 3.68
C LYS A 238 -15.20 -0.69 5.13
N THR A 239 -15.99 -0.14 6.05
CA THR A 239 -16.03 -0.66 7.42
C THR A 239 -16.49 -2.12 7.40
N GLY A 240 -15.74 -2.99 8.09
CA GLY A 240 -15.96 -4.43 8.10
C GLY A 240 -15.39 -5.17 6.87
N GLY A 241 -14.95 -4.46 5.83
CA GLY A 241 -14.33 -5.07 4.66
C GLY A 241 -13.03 -5.79 4.99
N ALA A 242 -12.79 -6.91 4.29
CA ALA A 242 -11.55 -7.66 4.41
C ALA A 242 -10.50 -7.10 3.45
N TYR A 243 -9.27 -6.92 3.95
CA TYR A 243 -8.16 -6.36 3.17
C TYR A 243 -6.87 -7.14 3.44
N LYS A 244 -6.05 -7.26 2.39
CA LYS A 244 -4.62 -7.56 2.49
C LYS A 244 -3.85 -6.25 2.35
N ILE A 245 -2.96 -5.98 3.29
CA ILE A 245 -2.05 -4.83 3.25
C ILE A 245 -0.64 -5.38 3.06
N GLU A 246 0.01 -5.00 1.97
CA GLU A 246 1.38 -5.38 1.64
C GLU A 246 2.34 -4.22 1.87
N ASN A 247 3.54 -4.51 2.38
CA ASN A 247 4.62 -3.56 2.62
C ASN A 247 4.21 -2.40 3.55
N ALA A 248 3.35 -2.66 4.53
CA ALA A 248 3.05 -1.71 5.59
C ALA A 248 4.27 -1.55 6.50
N LYS A 249 4.56 -0.32 6.95
CA LYS A 249 5.68 -0.06 7.87
C LYS A 249 5.16 0.04 9.30
N VAL A 250 5.74 -0.76 10.17
CA VAL A 250 5.48 -0.69 11.60
C VAL A 250 5.94 0.67 12.15
N ARG A 251 5.14 1.26 13.01
CA ARG A 251 5.43 2.44 13.79
C ARG A 251 4.98 2.23 15.22
N LEU A 252 5.87 2.49 16.15
CA LEU A 252 5.55 2.47 17.57
C LEU A 252 4.79 3.76 17.93
N GLY A 253 3.48 3.64 18.11
CA GLY A 253 2.62 4.71 18.59
C GLY A 253 2.78 4.91 20.10
N MET A 254 2.17 5.97 20.63
CA MET A 254 2.22 6.26 22.07
C MET A 254 1.45 5.22 22.90
N TYR A 255 0.39 4.63 22.34
CA TYR A 255 -0.54 3.74 23.04
C TYR A 255 -0.62 2.35 22.40
N GLU A 256 -0.36 2.24 21.11
CA GLU A 256 -0.47 1.01 20.35
C GLU A 256 0.51 1.00 19.19
N VAL A 257 0.78 -0.18 18.64
CA VAL A 257 1.51 -0.32 17.37
C VAL A 257 0.62 0.13 16.22
N GLU A 258 1.17 0.94 15.34
CA GLU A 258 0.51 1.44 14.13
C GLU A 258 1.20 0.90 12.88
N LEU A 259 0.45 0.75 11.81
CA LEU A 259 0.98 0.49 10.47
C LEU A 259 0.84 1.74 9.59
N ASN A 260 1.97 2.25 9.12
CA ASN A 260 2.02 3.34 8.15
C ASN A 260 1.80 2.82 6.73
N ILE A 261 0.76 3.33 6.07
CA ILE A 261 0.33 2.95 4.73
C ILE A 261 0.65 4.09 3.76
N GLY A 262 1.92 4.15 3.36
CA GLY A 262 2.44 5.16 2.42
C GLY A 262 2.43 4.70 0.97
N GLY A 263 3.18 5.41 0.12
CA GLY A 263 3.23 5.16 -1.33
C GLY A 263 3.82 3.81 -1.74
N SER A 264 4.60 3.15 -0.88
CA SER A 264 5.16 1.81 -1.14
C SER A 264 4.22 0.68 -0.71
N ALA A 265 3.28 0.95 0.20
CA ALA A 265 2.31 -0.04 0.64
C ALA A 265 1.19 -0.22 -0.39
N ARG A 266 0.61 -1.42 -0.44
CA ARG A 266 -0.59 -1.73 -1.23
C ARG A 266 -1.70 -2.16 -0.31
N VAL A 267 -2.92 -1.69 -0.61
CA VAL A 267 -4.14 -2.09 0.08
C VAL A 267 -5.03 -2.78 -0.93
N ILE A 268 -5.28 -4.05 -0.73
CA ILE A 268 -6.01 -4.92 -1.65
C ILE A 268 -7.28 -5.35 -0.95
N GLU A 269 -8.45 -4.94 -1.47
CA GLU A 269 -9.73 -5.43 -0.98
C GLU A 269 -9.88 -6.91 -1.35
N LEU A 270 -10.19 -7.74 -0.36
CA LEU A 270 -10.41 -9.17 -0.54
C LEU A 270 -11.91 -9.43 -0.70
N PRO A 271 -12.33 -10.12 -1.79
CA PRO A 271 -13.71 -10.61 -1.88
C PRO A 271 -14.04 -11.50 -0.67
N GLU A 272 -15.25 -11.36 -0.12
CA GLU A 272 -15.68 -12.13 1.06
C GLU A 272 -15.68 -13.66 0.82
N ASP A 273 -15.79 -14.09 -0.42
CA ASP A 273 -15.73 -15.48 -0.84
C ASP A 273 -14.32 -15.96 -1.18
N SER A 274 -13.29 -15.10 -1.09
CA SER A 274 -11.89 -15.48 -1.27
C SER A 274 -11.40 -16.38 -0.13
N ASP A 275 -10.46 -17.26 -0.43
CA ASP A 275 -9.88 -18.15 0.58
C ASP A 275 -9.27 -17.38 1.75
N GLN A 276 -8.62 -16.25 1.47
CA GLN A 276 -8.01 -15.41 2.50
C GLN A 276 -9.03 -14.74 3.42
N ALA A 277 -10.14 -14.19 2.86
CA ALA A 277 -11.17 -13.54 3.65
C ALA A 277 -11.99 -14.54 4.48
N ARG A 278 -12.18 -15.78 4.00
CA ARG A 278 -12.92 -16.85 4.72
C ARG A 278 -12.28 -17.27 6.04
N PHE A 279 -10.97 -17.10 6.20
CA PHE A 279 -10.28 -17.40 7.45
C PHE A 279 -10.43 -16.30 8.50
N LEU A 280 -10.85 -15.09 8.10
CA LEU A 280 -11.10 -14.00 9.03
C LEU A 280 -12.45 -14.20 9.72
N PRO A 281 -12.55 -13.91 11.03
CA PRO A 281 -13.83 -13.81 11.69
C PRO A 281 -14.73 -12.77 11.01
N SER A 282 -16.05 -12.90 11.15
CA SER A 282 -16.95 -11.87 10.64
C SER A 282 -16.69 -10.54 11.35
N PHE A 283 -17.03 -9.42 10.70
CA PHE A 283 -16.89 -8.11 11.33
C PHE A 283 -17.60 -8.02 12.68
N LYS A 284 -18.83 -8.54 12.77
CA LYS A 284 -19.59 -8.60 14.01
C LYS A 284 -18.88 -9.41 15.10
N THR A 285 -18.21 -10.50 14.75
CA THR A 285 -17.42 -11.30 15.69
C THR A 285 -16.24 -10.50 16.20
N ILE A 286 -15.49 -9.84 15.31
CA ILE A 286 -14.36 -8.98 15.69
C ILE A 286 -14.82 -7.82 16.57
N GLU A 287 -15.92 -7.15 16.19
CA GLU A 287 -16.51 -6.07 17.00
C GLU A 287 -16.82 -6.56 18.43
N THR A 288 -17.43 -7.74 18.56
CA THR A 288 -17.74 -8.32 19.87
C THR A 288 -16.49 -8.72 20.67
N MET A 289 -15.42 -9.14 20.00
CA MET A 289 -14.16 -9.52 20.65
C MET A 289 -13.36 -8.31 21.15
N LEU A 290 -13.37 -7.21 20.37
CA LEU A 290 -12.53 -6.04 20.62
C LEU A 290 -13.24 -4.95 21.43
N TYR A 291 -14.56 -4.93 21.42
CA TYR A 291 -15.34 -3.89 22.07
C TYR A 291 -16.38 -4.47 23.01
N SER A 292 -16.47 -3.87 24.18
CA SER A 292 -17.55 -4.14 25.13
C SER A 292 -18.61 -3.04 25.04
N HIS A 293 -19.88 -3.42 24.99
CA HIS A 293 -20.97 -2.45 25.11
C HIS A 293 -21.10 -2.02 26.57
N LYS A 294 -21.02 -0.71 26.83
CA LYS A 294 -21.27 -0.14 28.17
C LYS A 294 -22.51 0.75 28.15
N SER A 295 -23.24 0.71 29.20
CA SER A 295 -24.29 1.71 29.50
C SER A 295 -23.59 3.02 29.89
N LEU A 296 -24.25 4.17 29.66
CA LEU A 296 -23.63 5.47 29.94
C LEU A 296 -23.32 5.69 31.44
N ALA A 297 -24.06 5.07 32.36
CA ALA A 297 -23.78 5.14 33.78
C ALA A 297 -22.55 4.30 34.20
N ASP A 298 -22.16 3.31 33.41
CA ASP A 298 -21.04 2.40 33.68
C ASP A 298 -19.72 2.83 33.03
N VAL A 299 -19.73 3.96 32.33
CA VAL A 299 -18.52 4.51 31.70
C VAL A 299 -17.54 5.05 32.74
N GLU A 300 -16.29 4.68 32.66
CA GLU A 300 -15.18 5.07 33.51
C GLU A 300 -14.09 5.82 32.76
N GLU A 301 -13.25 6.61 33.45
CA GLU A 301 -12.22 7.46 32.81
C GLU A 301 -11.19 6.65 32.00
N ASP A 302 -10.83 5.47 32.49
CA ASP A 302 -9.80 4.62 31.88
C ASP A 302 -10.38 3.58 30.90
N ASP A 303 -11.65 3.76 30.49
CA ASP A 303 -12.29 2.81 29.56
C ASP A 303 -11.67 2.89 28.17
N GLU A 304 -11.24 1.73 27.70
CA GLU A 304 -10.76 1.51 26.34
C GLU A 304 -11.56 0.38 25.67
N GLY A 305 -11.63 0.41 24.35
CA GLY A 305 -12.32 -0.63 23.59
C GLY A 305 -13.81 -0.75 23.96
N ILE A 306 -14.49 0.36 24.19
CA ILE A 306 -15.91 0.37 24.50
C ILE A 306 -16.77 0.86 23.33
N ILE A 307 -18.00 0.41 23.34
CA ILE A 307 -19.09 0.96 22.52
C ILE A 307 -20.13 1.53 23.46
N VAL A 308 -20.48 2.79 23.23
CA VAL A 308 -21.61 3.44 23.93
C VAL A 308 -22.64 3.90 22.91
N THR A 309 -23.91 3.75 23.27
CA THR A 309 -25.04 4.18 22.45
C THR A 309 -25.98 5.01 23.28
N GLY A 310 -26.43 6.13 22.73
CA GLY A 310 -27.37 7.00 23.40
C GLY A 310 -28.25 7.76 22.43
N ARG A 311 -29.20 8.47 22.93
CA ARG A 311 -30.07 9.41 22.21
C ARG A 311 -29.63 10.83 22.53
N ILE A 312 -29.48 11.68 21.56
CA ILE A 312 -29.13 13.10 21.74
C ILE A 312 -30.30 13.78 22.46
N ILE A 313 -30.05 14.33 23.64
CA ILE A 313 -31.05 15.06 24.45
C ILE A 313 -30.76 16.57 24.43
N GLU A 314 -29.52 16.97 24.19
CA GLU A 314 -29.13 18.38 24.00
C GLU A 314 -28.06 18.50 22.90
N SER A 315 -28.08 19.60 22.11
CA SER A 315 -27.14 19.90 21.06
C SER A 315 -26.87 21.40 21.03
N SER A 316 -25.62 21.79 21.25
CA SER A 316 -25.20 23.20 21.16
C SER A 316 -25.04 23.66 19.71
N ASP A 317 -24.89 24.97 19.51
CA ASP A 317 -24.39 25.50 18.25
C ASP A 317 -22.92 25.18 18.04
N VAL A 318 -22.50 25.14 16.77
CA VAL A 318 -21.07 24.99 16.41
C VAL A 318 -20.34 26.27 16.78
N ARG A 319 -19.26 26.15 17.54
CA ARG A 319 -18.38 27.25 17.90
C ARG A 319 -17.05 27.13 17.15
N GLU A 320 -16.66 28.23 16.49
CA GLU A 320 -15.37 28.37 15.85
C GLU A 320 -14.34 28.94 16.83
N PHE A 321 -13.06 28.50 16.72
CA PHE A 321 -11.94 29.03 17.48
C PHE A 321 -10.67 29.05 16.64
N ASP A 322 -9.72 29.93 16.99
CA ASP A 322 -8.41 30.02 16.34
C ASP A 322 -7.45 29.03 17.02
N ARG A 323 -6.74 28.26 16.20
CA ARG A 323 -5.65 27.38 16.67
C ARG A 323 -4.33 28.15 16.72
N THR A 324 -3.35 27.59 17.44
CA THR A 324 -2.00 28.17 17.57
C THR A 324 -1.24 28.27 16.25
N ASP A 325 -1.59 27.46 15.27
CA ASP A 325 -1.03 27.47 13.90
C ASP A 325 -1.76 28.46 12.96
N GLY A 326 -2.73 29.23 13.49
CA GLY A 326 -3.53 30.19 12.72
C GLY A 326 -4.69 29.56 11.92
N SER A 327 -4.88 28.25 11.96
CA SER A 327 -6.04 27.60 11.34
C SER A 327 -7.28 27.71 12.21
N LYS A 328 -8.46 27.53 11.61
CA LYS A 328 -9.73 27.49 12.32
C LYS A 328 -10.04 26.08 12.84
N GLY A 329 -10.46 26.00 14.09
CA GLY A 329 -11.03 24.82 14.70
C GLY A 329 -12.52 24.97 14.94
N TYR A 330 -13.24 23.86 15.01
CA TYR A 330 -14.66 23.84 15.29
C TYR A 330 -14.93 22.87 16.43
N VAL A 331 -15.83 23.25 17.32
CA VAL A 331 -16.25 22.42 18.45
C VAL A 331 -17.77 22.51 18.64
N LYS A 332 -18.39 21.40 18.99
CA LYS A 332 -19.81 21.30 19.31
C LYS A 332 -19.98 20.35 20.49
N SER A 333 -20.84 20.70 21.41
CA SER A 333 -21.18 19.86 22.56
C SER A 333 -22.55 19.24 22.35
N LEU A 334 -22.67 17.98 22.68
CA LEU A 334 -23.93 17.24 22.80
C LEU A 334 -24.07 16.72 24.19
N GLU A 335 -25.30 16.44 24.64
CA GLU A 335 -25.59 15.55 25.71
C GLU A 335 -26.38 14.35 25.18
N ILE A 336 -25.92 13.14 25.48
CA ILE A 336 -26.59 11.91 25.08
C ILE A 336 -27.10 11.16 26.34
N ALA A 337 -28.20 10.48 26.20
CA ALA A 337 -28.78 9.68 27.28
C ALA A 337 -29.20 8.29 26.80
N ASP A 338 -29.12 7.33 27.70
CA ASP A 338 -29.70 6.00 27.60
C ASP A 338 -30.62 5.75 28.82
N ASN A 339 -31.02 4.50 29.04
CA ASN A 339 -31.86 4.14 30.19
C ASN A 339 -31.14 4.21 31.55
N SER A 340 -29.82 4.30 31.57
CA SER A 340 -28.98 4.28 32.76
C SER A 340 -28.58 5.68 33.23
N GLY A 341 -28.41 6.62 32.29
CA GLY A 341 -27.95 7.97 32.61
C GLY A 341 -27.71 8.83 31.38
N SER A 342 -27.00 9.95 31.57
CA SER A 342 -26.56 10.82 30.50
C SER A 342 -25.07 11.17 30.62
N ILE A 343 -24.43 11.52 29.50
CA ILE A 343 -23.03 11.94 29.42
C ILE A 343 -22.86 13.04 28.39
N ASN A 344 -21.96 13.96 28.68
CA ASN A 344 -21.54 15.00 27.71
C ASN A 344 -20.62 14.44 26.63
N VAL A 345 -20.78 14.95 25.43
CA VAL A 345 -19.97 14.60 24.26
C VAL A 345 -19.41 15.85 23.63
N THR A 346 -18.11 15.90 23.42
CA THR A 346 -17.46 16.96 22.65
C THR A 346 -17.03 16.45 21.28
N LEU A 347 -17.58 17.07 20.24
CA LEU A 347 -17.28 16.83 18.83
C LEU A 347 -16.31 17.91 18.32
N TRP A 348 -15.36 17.50 17.50
CA TRP A 348 -14.36 18.39 16.93
C TRP A 348 -14.40 18.43 15.40
N ASN A 349 -14.07 19.61 14.84
CA ASN A 349 -13.85 19.86 13.40
C ASN A 349 -15.02 19.40 12.51
N GLU A 350 -14.80 18.45 11.60
CA GLU A 350 -15.83 17.99 10.67
C GLU A 350 -17.00 17.32 11.40
N ASN A 351 -16.73 16.59 12.48
CA ASN A 351 -17.79 16.01 13.31
C ASN A 351 -18.64 17.09 14.01
N ALA A 352 -18.03 18.22 14.38
CA ALA A 352 -18.76 19.35 14.95
C ALA A 352 -19.69 20.05 13.94
N LYS A 353 -19.34 20.02 12.66
CA LYS A 353 -20.11 20.68 11.58
C LYS A 353 -21.29 19.85 11.09
N LYS A 354 -21.31 18.54 11.36
CA LYS A 354 -22.42 17.66 11.01
C LYS A 354 -23.72 18.10 11.72
N GLU A 355 -24.86 17.85 11.10
CA GLU A 355 -26.16 18.04 11.74
C GLU A 355 -26.40 16.96 12.76
N TRP A 356 -26.63 17.37 14.01
CA TRP A 356 -26.95 16.52 15.14
C TRP A 356 -28.24 17.04 15.78
N ASN A 357 -29.33 16.31 15.61
CA ASN A 357 -30.63 16.73 16.09
C ASN A 357 -31.00 16.07 17.42
N VAL A 358 -31.63 16.82 18.28
CA VAL A 358 -32.24 16.25 19.50
C VAL A 358 -33.25 15.17 19.12
N GLY A 359 -33.07 13.98 19.71
CA GLY A 359 -33.89 12.80 19.43
C GLY A 359 -33.21 11.79 18.52
N ASP A 360 -32.11 12.14 17.81
CA ASP A 360 -31.34 11.20 17.01
C ASP A 360 -30.60 10.22 17.90
N ALA A 361 -30.54 8.96 17.48
CA ALA A 361 -29.72 7.95 18.12
C ALA A 361 -28.30 8.03 17.59
N ILE A 362 -27.31 7.83 18.44
CA ILE A 362 -25.89 7.90 18.09
C ILE A 362 -25.13 6.78 18.80
N LYS A 363 -24.16 6.18 18.09
CA LYS A 363 -23.29 5.11 18.59
C LYS A 363 -21.83 5.56 18.44
N PHE A 364 -21.10 5.56 19.54
CA PHE A 364 -19.65 5.81 19.54
C PHE A 364 -18.90 4.50 19.77
N GLN A 365 -17.92 4.25 18.93
CA GLN A 365 -17.01 3.12 19.06
C GLN A 365 -15.61 3.65 19.35
N ASP A 366 -14.98 3.12 20.38
CA ASP A 366 -13.67 3.52 20.91
C ASP A 366 -13.57 5.03 21.21
N PRO A 367 -14.54 5.60 21.96
CA PRO A 367 -14.48 6.99 22.35
C PRO A 367 -13.39 7.20 23.39
N GLN A 368 -12.75 8.37 23.34
CA GLN A 368 -11.86 8.78 24.40
C GLN A 368 -12.70 9.34 25.57
N ILE A 369 -12.52 8.77 26.75
CA ILE A 369 -13.19 9.26 27.96
C ILE A 369 -12.23 10.18 28.71
N SER A 370 -12.73 11.30 29.19
CA SER A 370 -11.97 12.25 30.00
C SER A 370 -12.82 12.80 31.13
N PHE A 371 -12.16 13.16 32.24
CA PHE A 371 -12.82 13.80 33.37
C PHE A 371 -12.63 15.32 33.27
N ARG A 372 -13.72 16.05 33.18
CA ARG A 372 -13.70 17.51 33.05
C ARG A 372 -14.86 18.14 33.82
N ASN A 373 -14.59 19.23 34.54
CA ASN A 373 -15.59 19.96 35.32
C ASN A 373 -16.40 19.05 36.25
N ASP A 374 -15.71 18.16 36.98
CA ASP A 374 -16.29 17.19 37.91
C ASP A 374 -17.28 16.18 37.28
N SER A 375 -17.19 15.96 35.95
CA SER A 375 -17.99 14.96 35.25
C SER A 375 -17.19 14.26 34.16
N LEU A 376 -17.57 13.02 33.82
CA LEU A 376 -17.05 12.31 32.67
C LEU A 376 -17.62 12.92 31.39
N GLU A 377 -16.78 12.97 30.38
CA GLU A 377 -17.12 13.49 29.07
C GLU A 377 -16.52 12.57 27.99
N ILE A 378 -17.31 12.30 26.95
CA ILE A 378 -16.85 11.63 25.74
C ILE A 378 -16.21 12.66 24.82
N ASN A 379 -14.92 12.49 24.54
CA ASN A 379 -14.23 13.23 23.49
C ASN A 379 -14.18 12.41 22.21
N VAL A 380 -14.80 12.90 21.16
CA VAL A 380 -14.75 12.27 19.85
C VAL A 380 -13.45 12.68 19.17
N SER A 381 -12.43 11.87 19.38
CA SER A 381 -11.11 12.02 18.82
C SER A 381 -11.06 11.52 17.36
N ARG A 382 -9.87 11.55 16.75
CA ARG A 382 -9.66 11.01 15.39
C ARG A 382 -9.81 9.49 15.32
N SER A 383 -9.60 8.80 16.44
CA SER A 383 -9.74 7.34 16.54
C SER A 383 -11.17 6.89 16.83
N THR A 384 -12.04 7.79 17.27
CA THR A 384 -13.43 7.47 17.57
C THR A 384 -14.26 7.34 16.30
N SER A 385 -14.93 6.23 16.11
CA SER A 385 -15.95 6.09 15.06
C SER A 385 -17.33 6.47 15.57
N ILE A 386 -18.02 7.26 14.75
CA ILE A 386 -19.46 7.52 14.94
C ILE A 386 -20.20 6.62 13.95
N LEU A 387 -21.02 5.72 14.47
CA LEU A 387 -21.76 4.73 13.69
C LEU A 387 -23.27 5.02 13.79
N GLU A 388 -24.02 4.60 12.77
CA GLU A 388 -25.46 4.56 12.88
C GLU A 388 -25.84 3.44 13.85
N PRO A 389 -26.76 3.68 14.82
CA PRO A 389 -27.26 2.62 15.67
C PRO A 389 -28.05 1.61 14.85
N ASP A 390 -27.94 0.32 15.18
CA ASP A 390 -28.69 -0.78 14.57
C ASP A 390 -30.21 -0.63 14.74
#